data_1f5f9898ad0962560413a1efed7ea77e
#
_entry.id   1f5f9898ad0962560413a1efed7ea77e
#
_cell.length_a   1.000
_cell.length_b   1.000
_cell.length_c   1.000
_cell.angle_alpha   90.00
_cell.angle_beta   90.00
_cell.angle_gamma   90.00
#
_symmetry.space_group_name_H-M   'P 1'
#
loop_
_entity.id
_entity.type
_entity.pdbx_description
1 polymer ?
#
loop_
_entity_poly.entity_id
_entity_poly.type
_entity_poly.pdbx_seq_one_letter_code
_entity_poly.pdbx_strand_id
1 'polypeptide(L)'
;MSALRPTTLSTERRTTPTGWGNQRSRGKAATRNKIQVNRAPVLTLWAAVVAECLGFEQDEALSLGKALAGLNAQSKGKRLGIFKPTPKEVKKARQREQGEEFRVELLGRALPAVNTEEGVRAVAKSKPITPSSVERYLESKFGETLPQVRDAMMELAQSFGSDELEDRGFGLYEQFRPAIPEGVRGWGAKGQLDLDLIRKMCA
;
A
#
# COMPACT_ATOMS: atom_id res chain seq x y z
N MET A 1 12.23 -84.48 -40.06
CA MET A 1 10.98 -84.59 -40.82
C MET A 1 10.02 -83.54 -40.27
N SER A 2 9.44 -82.81 -41.17
CA SER A 2 8.35 -81.85 -41.01
C SER A 2 8.64 -80.56 -40.21
N ALA A 3 8.84 -79.52 -40.95
CA ALA A 3 8.84 -78.14 -40.59
C ALA A 3 7.39 -77.59 -40.42
N LEU A 4 7.16 -76.81 -39.44
CA LEU A 4 5.98 -75.91 -39.33
C LEU A 4 6.46 -74.49 -39.03
N ARG A 5 6.08 -73.58 -39.91
CA ARG A 5 6.36 -72.13 -39.77
C ARG A 5 5.37 -71.46 -38.80
N PRO A 6 5.79 -70.49 -38.03
CA PRO A 6 4.85 -69.66 -37.32
C PRO A 6 4.46 -68.41 -38.11
N THR A 7 3.21 -68.05 -37.96
CA THR A 7 2.46 -66.96 -38.54
C THR A 7 2.88 -65.65 -37.86
N THR A 8 3.12 -64.62 -38.67
CA THR A 8 3.39 -63.21 -38.20
C THR A 8 2.11 -62.52 -37.78
N LEU A 9 2.02 -62.06 -36.52
CA LEU A 9 1.01 -61.14 -36.01
C LEU A 9 1.55 -59.74 -36.15
N SER A 10 0.86 -58.94 -36.96
CA SER A 10 1.07 -57.50 -37.11
C SER A 10 0.54 -56.75 -35.87
N THR A 11 1.41 -56.07 -35.17
CA THR A 11 1.01 -55.23 -34.01
C THR A 11 0.89 -53.79 -34.48
N GLU A 12 -0.34 -53.34 -34.66
CA GLU A 12 -0.68 -51.91 -34.86
C GLU A 12 -0.28 -51.09 -33.63
N ARG A 13 0.61 -50.14 -33.85
CA ARG A 13 0.95 -49.12 -32.86
C ARG A 13 -0.10 -48.00 -32.88
N ARG A 14 -0.94 -47.94 -31.87
CA ARG A 14 -1.77 -46.76 -31.58
C ARG A 14 -0.88 -45.61 -31.10
N THR A 15 -0.76 -44.60 -31.90
CA THR A 15 -0.21 -43.31 -31.51
C THR A 15 -1.25 -42.54 -30.70
N THR A 16 -1.00 -42.32 -29.41
CA THR A 16 -1.75 -41.39 -28.58
C THR A 16 -1.27 -39.97 -28.85
N PRO A 17 -2.14 -38.97 -29.02
CA PRO A 17 -1.73 -37.61 -29.15
C PRO A 17 -1.45 -37.05 -27.74
N THR A 18 -0.20 -36.79 -27.44
CA THR A 18 0.26 -36.03 -26.28
C THR A 18 -0.06 -34.53 -26.48
N GLY A 19 -1.28 -34.14 -26.19
CA GLY A 19 -1.68 -32.78 -26.12
C GLY A 19 -1.62 -32.26 -24.67
N TRP A 20 -0.43 -31.98 -24.15
CA TRP A 20 -0.28 -31.20 -22.93
C TRP A 20 -0.07 -29.76 -23.32
N GLY A 21 -1.18 -29.09 -23.59
CA GLY A 21 -1.24 -27.64 -23.77
C GLY A 21 -0.86 -26.91 -22.51
N ASN A 22 0.11 -26.06 -22.66
CA ASN A 22 0.70 -25.12 -21.77
C ASN A 22 -0.36 -24.16 -21.15
N GLN A 23 -0.98 -24.54 -20.03
CA GLN A 23 -1.92 -23.71 -19.27
C GLN A 23 -1.34 -23.12 -17.98
N ARG A 24 -0.01 -23.22 -17.74
CA ARG A 24 0.57 -22.84 -16.46
C ARG A 24 1.11 -21.42 -16.36
N SER A 25 1.10 -20.61 -17.41
CA SER A 25 1.70 -19.26 -17.38
C SER A 25 0.73 -18.10 -17.16
N ARG A 26 -0.57 -18.27 -17.41
CA ARG A 26 -1.56 -17.18 -17.21
C ARG A 26 -1.93 -16.92 -15.74
N GLY A 27 -1.88 -17.93 -14.89
CA GLY A 27 -2.24 -17.78 -13.46
C GLY A 27 -1.19 -17.03 -12.62
N LYS A 28 0.10 -17.14 -12.96
CA LYS A 28 1.20 -16.52 -12.21
C LYS A 28 1.35 -15.02 -12.46
N ALA A 29 1.02 -14.52 -13.64
CA ALA A 29 1.08 -13.09 -13.96
C ALA A 29 -0.08 -12.33 -13.28
N ALA A 30 -1.28 -12.88 -13.28
CA ALA A 30 -2.44 -12.29 -12.62
C ALA A 30 -2.28 -12.22 -11.09
N THR A 31 -1.47 -13.09 -10.48
CA THR A 31 -1.22 -13.09 -9.04
C THR A 31 -0.16 -12.06 -8.63
N ARG A 32 0.75 -11.65 -9.54
CA ARG A 32 1.82 -10.68 -9.26
C ARG A 32 1.31 -9.25 -9.08
N ASN A 33 0.19 -8.88 -9.68
CA ASN A 33 -0.38 -7.53 -9.61
C ASN A 33 -1.38 -7.34 -8.45
N LYS A 34 -1.64 -8.39 -7.66
CA LYS A 34 -2.56 -8.37 -6.52
C LYS A 34 -1.82 -8.72 -5.24
N ILE A 35 -1.80 -7.77 -4.31
CA ILE A 35 -1.00 -7.84 -3.08
C ILE A 35 -1.92 -7.87 -1.87
N GLN A 36 -1.68 -8.85 -0.97
CA GLN A 36 -2.43 -8.97 0.29
C GLN A 36 -1.81 -8.08 1.37
N VAL A 37 -2.44 -6.95 1.63
CA VAL A 37 -1.92 -5.92 2.53
C VAL A 37 -3.04 -5.21 3.29
N ASN A 38 -2.70 -4.66 4.46
CA ASN A 38 -3.62 -3.82 5.24
C ASN A 38 -3.76 -2.43 4.62
N ARG A 39 -4.85 -1.74 4.91
CA ARG A 39 -5.09 -0.37 4.43
C ARG A 39 -4.10 0.67 4.97
N ALA A 40 -3.61 0.51 6.20
CA ALA A 40 -2.74 1.51 6.82
C ALA A 40 -1.38 1.67 6.12
N PRO A 41 -0.60 0.63 5.79
CA PRO A 41 0.63 0.80 5.02
C PRO A 41 0.39 1.34 3.61
N VAL A 42 -0.73 0.97 2.96
CA VAL A 42 -1.08 1.52 1.64
C VAL A 42 -1.35 3.01 1.72
N LEU A 43 -2.10 3.47 2.72
CA LEU A 43 -2.32 4.91 2.94
C LEU A 43 -1.03 5.63 3.34
N THR A 44 -0.15 4.99 4.13
CA THR A 44 1.16 5.58 4.47
C THR A 44 1.99 5.81 3.21
N LEU A 45 2.10 4.81 2.35
CA LEU A 45 2.90 4.90 1.12
C LEU A 45 2.29 5.91 0.13
N TRP A 46 0.97 5.85 -0.09
CA TRP A 46 0.29 6.79 -0.97
C TRP A 46 0.47 8.24 -0.53
N ALA A 47 0.27 8.52 0.76
CA ALA A 47 0.44 9.87 1.28
C ALA A 47 1.90 10.35 1.21
N ALA A 48 2.89 9.47 1.35
CA ALA A 48 4.29 9.82 1.12
C ALA A 48 4.54 10.15 -0.35
N VAL A 49 4.06 9.33 -1.29
CA VAL A 49 4.18 9.59 -2.73
C VAL A 49 3.54 10.93 -3.12
N VAL A 50 2.33 11.22 -2.62
CA VAL A 50 1.67 12.52 -2.85
C VAL A 50 2.49 13.66 -2.29
N ALA A 51 3.02 13.54 -1.06
CA ALA A 51 3.85 14.58 -0.47
C ALA A 51 5.12 14.85 -1.30
N GLU A 52 5.76 13.82 -1.82
CA GLU A 52 6.91 13.98 -2.73
C GLU A 52 6.51 14.73 -4.02
N CYS A 53 5.37 14.40 -4.61
CA CYS A 53 4.86 15.13 -5.79
C CYS A 53 4.49 16.58 -5.48
N LEU A 54 4.18 16.91 -4.23
CA LEU A 54 3.93 18.27 -3.75
C LEU A 54 5.22 19.02 -3.35
N GLY A 55 6.40 18.40 -3.50
CA GLY A 55 7.70 19.02 -3.32
C GLY A 55 8.37 18.77 -1.97
N PHE A 56 7.85 17.88 -1.12
CA PHE A 56 8.53 17.46 0.10
C PHE A 56 9.65 16.46 -0.21
N GLU A 57 10.75 16.57 0.50
CA GLU A 57 11.83 15.58 0.43
C GLU A 57 11.35 14.19 0.89
N GLN A 58 11.98 13.12 0.42
CA GLN A 58 11.56 11.74 0.70
C GLN A 58 11.36 11.46 2.20
N ASP A 59 12.30 11.90 3.03
CA ASP A 59 12.27 11.71 4.48
C ASP A 59 11.12 12.47 5.14
N GLU A 60 10.85 13.68 4.68
CA GLU A 60 9.71 14.50 5.13
C GLU A 60 8.40 13.81 4.74
N ALA A 61 8.29 13.41 3.49
CA ALA A 61 7.13 12.74 2.92
C ALA A 61 6.79 11.42 3.66
N LEU A 62 7.80 10.61 3.99
CA LEU A 62 7.62 9.39 4.77
C LEU A 62 7.03 9.70 6.16
N SER A 63 7.57 10.71 6.84
CA SER A 63 7.07 11.11 8.17
C SER A 63 5.64 11.62 8.11
N LEU A 64 5.31 12.47 7.13
CA LEU A 64 3.97 12.98 6.87
C LEU A 64 2.98 11.86 6.53
N GLY A 65 3.35 10.96 5.62
CA GLY A 65 2.52 9.80 5.25
C GLY A 65 2.17 8.91 6.43
N LYS A 66 3.13 8.68 7.33
CA LYS A 66 2.91 7.90 8.56
C LYS A 66 1.97 8.60 9.53
N ALA A 67 2.12 9.91 9.72
CA ALA A 67 1.25 10.71 10.58
C ALA A 67 -0.20 10.69 10.06
N LEU A 68 -0.38 10.87 8.76
CA LEU A 68 -1.70 10.85 8.12
C LEU A 68 -2.42 9.52 8.33
N ALA A 69 -1.75 8.41 8.07
CA ALA A 69 -2.31 7.08 8.31
C ALA A 69 -2.67 6.86 9.80
N GLY A 70 -1.84 7.39 10.71
CA GLY A 70 -2.08 7.37 12.15
C GLY A 70 -3.34 8.16 12.54
N LEU A 71 -3.50 9.37 12.02
CA LEU A 71 -4.70 10.19 12.27
C LEU A 71 -5.97 9.56 11.73
N ASN A 72 -5.90 8.97 10.53
CA ASN A 72 -7.03 8.25 9.93
C ASN A 72 -7.45 7.05 10.80
N ALA A 73 -6.48 6.28 11.30
CA ALA A 73 -6.72 5.18 12.23
C ALA A 73 -7.35 5.64 13.54
N GLN A 74 -6.85 6.74 14.12
CA GLN A 74 -7.41 7.34 15.34
C GLN A 74 -8.85 7.81 15.16
N SER A 75 -9.14 8.52 14.07
CA SER A 75 -10.48 9.00 13.75
C SER A 75 -11.47 7.86 13.62
N LYS A 76 -11.08 6.79 12.93
CA LYS A 76 -11.88 5.58 12.82
C LYS A 76 -12.08 4.89 14.18
N GLY A 77 -11.03 4.78 14.98
CA GLY A 77 -11.10 4.17 16.31
C GLY A 77 -12.00 4.93 17.28
N LYS A 78 -11.97 6.27 17.22
CA LYS A 78 -12.91 7.12 17.99
C LYS A 78 -14.35 6.90 17.56
N ARG A 79 -14.62 6.88 16.26
CA ARG A 79 -15.97 6.63 15.71
C ARG A 79 -16.52 5.27 16.10
N LEU A 80 -15.66 4.26 16.24
CA LEU A 80 -16.02 2.91 16.66
C LEU A 80 -16.04 2.74 18.19
N GLY A 81 -15.78 3.79 18.98
CA GLY A 81 -15.74 3.72 20.43
C GLY A 81 -14.52 2.96 21.01
N ILE A 82 -13.56 2.57 20.17
CA ILE A 82 -12.37 1.81 20.58
C ILE A 82 -11.37 2.72 21.32
N PHE A 83 -11.24 3.98 20.88
CA PHE A 83 -10.35 4.95 21.50
C PHE A 83 -11.11 6.01 22.28
N LYS A 84 -10.79 6.15 23.55
CA LYS A 84 -11.29 7.25 24.38
C LYS A 84 -10.61 8.57 23.96
N PRO A 85 -11.35 9.70 23.93
CA PRO A 85 -10.73 11.00 23.66
C PRO A 85 -9.71 11.33 24.76
N THR A 86 -8.54 11.81 24.34
CA THR A 86 -7.52 12.29 25.30
C THR A 86 -8.02 13.57 25.99
N PRO A 87 -7.95 13.68 27.33
CA PRO A 87 -8.34 14.88 28.06
C PRO A 87 -7.63 16.14 27.53
N LYS A 88 -8.34 17.27 27.52
CA LYS A 88 -7.82 18.55 26.99
C LYS A 88 -6.54 19.00 27.71
N GLU A 89 -6.44 18.73 29.01
CA GLU A 89 -5.29 19.08 29.85
C GLU A 89 -4.02 18.33 29.44
N VAL A 90 -4.13 17.03 29.16
CA VAL A 90 -3.01 16.22 28.68
C VAL A 90 -2.55 16.67 27.29
N LYS A 91 -3.48 17.15 26.44
CA LYS A 91 -3.11 17.73 25.14
C LYS A 91 -2.35 19.05 25.31
N LYS A 92 -2.82 19.94 26.20
CA LYS A 92 -2.15 21.24 26.48
C LYS A 92 -0.76 21.04 27.08
N ALA A 93 -0.60 20.08 28.02
CA ALA A 93 0.71 19.78 28.62
C ALA A 93 1.70 19.31 27.55
N ARG A 94 1.27 18.40 26.66
CA ARG A 94 2.10 17.91 25.55
C ARG A 94 2.47 18.98 24.53
N GLN A 95 1.58 19.92 24.25
CA GLN A 95 1.86 21.06 23.35
C GLN A 95 2.90 22.04 23.94
N ARG A 96 2.99 22.18 25.27
CA ARG A 96 3.99 23.05 25.93
C ARG A 96 5.42 22.45 25.91
N GLU A 97 5.53 21.13 25.82
CA GLU A 97 6.82 20.42 25.77
C GLU A 97 7.39 20.35 24.34
N GLN A 98 6.60 20.71 23.34
CA GLN A 98 6.99 20.66 21.93
C GLN A 98 7.30 22.10 21.48
N GLY A 99 8.45 22.30 20.84
CA GLY A 99 8.80 23.56 20.19
C GLY A 99 7.67 24.09 19.28
N GLU A 100 7.93 25.11 18.48
CA GLU A 100 6.92 25.65 17.55
C GLU A 100 6.42 24.58 16.58
N GLU A 101 5.28 23.95 16.94
CA GLU A 101 4.54 23.08 16.04
C GLU A 101 3.80 23.94 15.01
N PHE A 102 4.01 23.63 13.76
CA PHE A 102 3.18 24.15 12.67
C PHE A 102 2.33 23.02 12.08
N ARG A 103 1.49 23.35 11.11
CA ARG A 103 0.64 22.36 10.47
C ARG A 103 0.93 22.29 8.98
N VAL A 104 1.12 21.06 8.49
CA VAL A 104 1.21 20.75 7.07
C VAL A 104 -0.12 20.15 6.63
N GLU A 105 -0.71 20.71 5.59
CA GLU A 105 -1.89 20.12 4.97
C GLU A 105 -1.44 19.04 3.96
N LEU A 106 -2.06 17.87 4.06
CA LEU A 106 -1.82 16.76 3.15
C LEU A 106 -3.09 15.92 3.01
N LEU A 107 -3.54 15.70 1.79
CA LEU A 107 -4.76 14.94 1.50
C LEU A 107 -5.98 15.43 2.31
N GLY A 108 -6.15 16.75 2.41
CA GLY A 108 -7.22 17.39 3.19
C GLY A 108 -7.13 17.19 4.71
N ARG A 109 -5.94 16.94 5.24
CA ARG A 109 -5.69 16.74 6.68
C ARG A 109 -4.56 17.62 7.17
N ALA A 110 -4.82 18.41 8.21
CA ALA A 110 -3.80 19.19 8.90
C ALA A 110 -2.98 18.30 9.85
N LEU A 111 -1.71 18.09 9.53
CA LEU A 111 -0.76 17.26 10.25
C LEU A 111 0.12 18.14 11.15
N PRO A 112 0.30 17.82 12.44
CA PRO A 112 1.28 18.50 13.26
C PRO A 112 2.69 18.16 12.80
N ALA A 113 3.54 19.17 12.61
CA ALA A 113 4.91 19.05 12.17
C ALA A 113 5.83 19.99 12.93
N VAL A 114 7.11 19.66 12.94
CA VAL A 114 8.19 20.48 13.49
C VAL A 114 9.34 20.57 12.50
N ASN A 115 10.07 21.68 12.51
CA ASN A 115 11.33 21.80 11.81
C ASN A 115 12.42 21.11 12.63
N THR A 116 13.19 20.26 11.99
CA THR A 116 14.42 19.65 12.54
C THR A 116 15.61 20.04 11.70
N GLU A 117 16.80 19.76 12.16
CA GLU A 117 18.04 19.99 11.37
C GLU A 117 18.04 19.23 10.03
N GLU A 118 17.28 18.14 9.95
CA GLU A 118 17.16 17.27 8.78
C GLU A 118 15.89 17.58 7.94
N GLY A 119 15.19 18.70 8.19
CA GLY A 119 14.00 19.11 7.49
C GLY A 119 12.72 18.93 8.31
N VAL A 120 11.56 18.99 7.63
CA VAL A 120 10.24 18.88 8.25
C VAL A 120 9.96 17.46 8.71
N ARG A 121 9.53 17.30 9.96
CA ARG A 121 9.11 16.00 10.49
C ARG A 121 7.71 16.08 11.10
N ALA A 122 6.83 15.21 10.65
CA ALA A 122 5.52 15.09 11.28
C ALA A 122 5.65 14.56 12.71
N VAL A 123 4.76 14.98 13.58
CA VAL A 123 4.76 14.63 15.00
C VAL A 123 3.67 13.61 15.32
N ALA A 124 4.02 12.54 15.99
CA ALA A 124 3.08 11.57 16.54
C ALA A 124 3.37 11.32 18.02
N LYS A 125 2.34 11.41 18.85
CA LYS A 125 2.47 11.22 20.32
C LYS A 125 3.56 12.10 20.93
N SER A 126 3.67 13.33 20.47
CA SER A 126 4.65 14.32 20.96
C SER A 126 6.12 14.05 20.57
N LYS A 127 6.36 13.23 19.55
CA LYS A 127 7.72 12.95 19.06
C LYS A 127 7.75 13.05 17.54
N PRO A 128 8.82 13.61 16.95
CA PRO A 128 9.04 13.56 15.51
C PRO A 128 9.09 12.10 15.03
N ILE A 129 8.49 11.85 13.88
CA ILE A 129 8.51 10.52 13.26
C ILE A 129 9.84 10.34 12.52
N THR A 130 10.57 9.29 12.85
CA THR A 130 11.84 8.95 12.21
C THR A 130 11.58 8.27 10.86
N PRO A 131 12.07 8.82 9.72
CA PRO A 131 11.84 8.27 8.38
C PRO A 131 12.28 6.80 8.23
N SER A 132 13.46 6.45 8.72
CA SER A 132 13.96 5.07 8.66
C SER A 132 13.08 4.05 9.39
N SER A 133 12.30 4.48 10.38
CA SER A 133 11.29 3.62 11.03
C SER A 133 10.10 3.37 10.14
N VAL A 134 9.76 4.36 9.29
CA VAL A 134 8.65 4.25 8.33
C VAL A 134 9.05 3.36 7.16
N GLU A 135 10.27 3.51 6.64
CA GLU A 135 10.82 2.64 5.60
C GLU A 135 10.77 1.18 6.01
N ARG A 136 11.37 0.85 7.15
CA ARG A 136 11.34 -0.52 7.71
C ARG A 136 9.90 -1.03 7.91
N TYR A 137 8.99 -0.15 8.31
CA TYR A 137 7.57 -0.50 8.41
C TYR A 137 6.99 -0.87 7.04
N LEU A 138 7.22 -0.07 6.00
CA LEU A 138 6.74 -0.34 4.65
C LEU A 138 7.37 -1.61 4.07
N GLU A 139 8.67 -1.78 4.20
CA GLU A 139 9.39 -3.00 3.81
C GLU A 139 8.80 -4.25 4.48
N SER A 140 8.51 -4.19 5.78
CA SER A 140 7.89 -5.29 6.51
C SER A 140 6.49 -5.66 6.03
N LYS A 141 5.78 -4.73 5.35
CA LYS A 141 4.40 -4.92 4.89
C LYS A 141 4.30 -5.32 3.42
N PHE A 142 5.19 -4.80 2.60
CA PHE A 142 5.18 -5.02 1.15
C PHE A 142 6.28 -5.99 0.70
N GLY A 143 7.37 -6.14 1.47
CA GLY A 143 8.51 -6.96 1.09
C GLY A 143 9.07 -6.54 -0.28
N GLU A 144 9.39 -7.53 -1.10
CA GLU A 144 9.93 -7.34 -2.47
C GLU A 144 8.98 -6.59 -3.42
N THR A 145 7.70 -6.45 -3.06
CA THR A 145 6.73 -5.74 -3.91
C THR A 145 6.72 -4.24 -3.67
N LEU A 146 7.42 -3.73 -2.65
CA LEU A 146 7.42 -2.30 -2.28
C LEU A 146 7.80 -1.37 -3.45
N PRO A 147 8.89 -1.61 -4.20
CA PRO A 147 9.25 -0.75 -5.32
C PRO A 147 8.14 -0.70 -6.38
N GLN A 148 7.60 -1.84 -6.75
CA GLN A 148 6.55 -1.94 -7.77
C GLN A 148 5.26 -1.21 -7.36
N VAL A 149 4.90 -1.26 -6.06
CA VAL A 149 3.73 -0.54 -5.53
C VAL A 149 3.98 0.95 -5.53
N ARG A 150 5.18 1.38 -5.10
CA ARG A 150 5.59 2.78 -5.09
C ARG A 150 5.58 3.37 -6.51
N ASP A 151 6.15 2.66 -7.49
CA ASP A 151 6.19 3.09 -8.88
C ASP A 151 4.77 3.30 -9.44
N ALA A 152 3.87 2.33 -9.25
CA ALA A 152 2.48 2.45 -9.70
C ALA A 152 1.76 3.64 -9.04
N MET A 153 2.01 3.91 -7.76
CA MET A 153 1.45 5.06 -7.06
C MET A 153 2.07 6.37 -7.54
N MET A 154 3.37 6.38 -7.85
CA MET A 154 4.07 7.56 -8.38
C MET A 154 3.55 7.91 -9.78
N GLU A 155 3.40 6.93 -10.66
CA GLU A 155 2.78 7.10 -11.98
C GLU A 155 1.39 7.74 -11.86
N LEU A 156 0.56 7.22 -10.93
CA LEU A 156 -0.76 7.78 -10.68
C LEU A 156 -0.68 9.22 -10.16
N ALA A 157 0.15 9.50 -9.17
CA ALA A 157 0.26 10.84 -8.61
C ALA A 157 0.74 11.86 -9.66
N GLN A 158 1.73 11.50 -10.48
CA GLN A 158 2.28 12.34 -11.53
C GLN A 158 1.31 12.59 -12.70
N SER A 159 0.24 11.81 -12.83
CA SER A 159 -0.79 12.04 -13.84
C SER A 159 -1.75 13.20 -13.50
N PHE A 160 -1.64 13.77 -12.30
CA PHE A 160 -2.42 14.93 -11.84
C PHE A 160 -1.51 16.15 -11.59
N GLY A 161 -2.06 17.34 -11.75
CA GLY A 161 -1.40 18.58 -11.30
C GLY A 161 -1.40 18.68 -9.77
N SER A 162 -0.47 19.46 -9.20
CA SER A 162 -0.30 19.60 -7.75
C SER A 162 -1.60 19.98 -7.04
N ASP A 163 -2.31 21.00 -7.53
CA ASP A 163 -3.57 21.46 -6.93
C ASP A 163 -4.66 20.39 -6.96
N GLU A 164 -4.77 19.70 -8.10
CA GLU A 164 -5.73 18.61 -8.25
C GLU A 164 -5.39 17.40 -7.37
N LEU A 165 -4.10 17.10 -7.23
CA LEU A 165 -3.61 16.03 -6.39
C LEU A 165 -3.86 16.31 -4.91
N GLU A 166 -3.70 17.56 -4.47
CA GLU A 166 -4.00 17.99 -3.11
C GLU A 166 -5.48 17.80 -2.78
N ASP A 167 -6.37 18.25 -3.67
CA ASP A 167 -7.83 18.16 -3.48
C ASP A 167 -8.35 16.72 -3.59
N ARG A 168 -7.89 15.96 -4.57
CA ARG A 168 -8.45 14.64 -4.93
C ARG A 168 -7.69 13.46 -4.37
N GLY A 169 -6.47 13.66 -3.87
CA GLY A 169 -5.56 12.57 -3.51
C GLY A 169 -6.13 11.58 -2.49
N PHE A 170 -6.96 12.03 -1.53
CA PHE A 170 -7.65 11.10 -0.62
C PHE A 170 -8.77 10.33 -1.33
N GLY A 171 -9.50 10.95 -2.22
CA GLY A 171 -10.52 10.30 -3.05
C GLY A 171 -9.93 9.24 -3.97
N LEU A 172 -8.76 9.49 -4.55
CA LEU A 172 -8.02 8.49 -5.32
C LEU A 172 -7.66 7.27 -4.47
N TYR A 173 -7.11 7.49 -3.27
CA TYR A 173 -6.86 6.39 -2.34
C TYR A 173 -8.11 5.56 -2.04
N GLU A 174 -9.26 6.17 -1.81
CA GLU A 174 -10.51 5.46 -1.54
C GLU A 174 -10.93 4.55 -2.70
N GLN A 175 -10.56 4.86 -3.93
CA GLN A 175 -10.88 4.07 -5.12
C GLN A 175 -10.00 2.80 -5.22
N PHE A 176 -8.70 2.91 -4.94
CA PHE A 176 -7.78 1.77 -5.04
C PHE A 176 -7.42 1.11 -3.70
N ARG A 177 -7.90 1.62 -2.56
CA ARG A 177 -7.59 1.04 -1.26
C ARG A 177 -7.86 -0.47 -1.22
N PRO A 178 -7.09 -1.27 -0.47
CA PRO A 178 -7.26 -2.72 -0.41
C PRO A 178 -8.70 -3.14 -0.10
N ALA A 179 -9.28 -3.96 -0.99
CA ALA A 179 -10.59 -4.54 -0.82
C ALA A 179 -10.54 -5.65 0.23
N ILE A 180 -11.19 -5.43 1.36
CA ILE A 180 -11.26 -6.41 2.46
C ILE A 180 -12.43 -7.36 2.16
N PRO A 181 -12.22 -8.69 2.18
CA PRO A 181 -13.28 -9.66 1.95
C PRO A 181 -14.45 -9.50 2.94
N GLU A 182 -15.66 -9.83 2.50
CA GLU A 182 -16.83 -9.85 3.38
C GLU A 182 -16.62 -10.78 4.57
N GLY A 183 -17.12 -10.38 5.73
CA GLY A 183 -16.99 -11.14 6.98
C GLY A 183 -15.66 -10.97 7.70
N VAL A 184 -14.60 -10.47 7.05
CA VAL A 184 -13.32 -10.20 7.70
C VAL A 184 -13.38 -8.87 8.44
N ARG A 185 -13.25 -8.92 9.77
CA ARG A 185 -13.30 -7.74 10.65
C ARG A 185 -12.01 -7.64 11.47
N GLY A 186 -11.65 -6.41 11.86
CA GLY A 186 -10.54 -6.13 12.75
C GLY A 186 -9.48 -5.21 12.16
N TRP A 187 -8.61 -4.72 13.04
CA TRP A 187 -7.56 -3.76 12.70
C TRP A 187 -6.45 -4.34 11.83
N GLY A 188 -6.27 -5.65 11.89
CA GLY A 188 -5.28 -6.40 11.12
C GLY A 188 -5.81 -6.97 9.81
N ALA A 189 -7.08 -6.70 9.46
CA ALA A 189 -7.68 -7.26 8.24
C ALA A 189 -6.87 -6.86 7.01
N LYS A 190 -6.38 -7.87 6.29
CA LYS A 190 -5.71 -7.70 5.01
C LYS A 190 -6.76 -7.68 3.91
N GLY A 191 -6.56 -6.79 2.96
CA GLY A 191 -7.33 -6.72 1.75
C GLY A 191 -6.44 -6.91 0.54
N GLN A 192 -7.05 -7.04 -0.63
CA GLN A 192 -6.35 -7.16 -1.89
C GLN A 192 -6.13 -5.77 -2.49
N LEU A 193 -4.87 -5.37 -2.65
CA LEU A 193 -4.45 -4.22 -3.43
C LEU A 193 -4.24 -4.66 -4.87
N ASP A 194 -4.87 -3.99 -5.81
CA ASP A 194 -4.79 -4.29 -7.24
C ASP A 194 -3.97 -3.19 -7.95
N LEU A 195 -2.75 -3.54 -8.41
CA LEU A 195 -1.86 -2.59 -9.10
C LEU A 195 -2.37 -2.25 -10.51
N ASP A 196 -3.08 -3.17 -11.16
CA ASP A 196 -3.67 -2.89 -12.47
C ASP A 196 -4.76 -1.83 -12.37
N LEU A 197 -5.49 -1.82 -11.25
CA LEU A 197 -6.47 -0.77 -10.97
C LEU A 197 -5.78 0.59 -10.82
N ILE A 198 -4.68 0.67 -10.06
CA ILE A 198 -3.92 1.91 -9.87
C ILE A 198 -3.46 2.46 -11.22
N ARG A 199 -2.83 1.61 -12.05
CA ARG A 199 -2.35 2.01 -13.38
C ARG A 199 -3.46 2.44 -14.34
N LYS A 200 -4.64 1.82 -14.27
CA LYS A 200 -5.80 2.22 -15.07
C LYS A 200 -6.36 3.60 -14.69
N MET A 201 -6.05 4.09 -13.52
CA MET A 201 -6.47 5.42 -13.07
C MET A 201 -5.54 6.54 -13.56
N CYS A 202 -4.40 6.21 -14.16
CA CYS A 202 -3.44 7.14 -14.74
C CYS A 202 -3.88 7.69 -16.12
N ALA A 203 -5.09 7.43 -16.59
CA ALA A 203 -5.55 7.78 -17.93
C ALA A 203 -6.19 9.16 -17.98
#